data_e5f1f48781338e457f6e37a1cc72de50
#
_entry.id   e5f1f48781338e457f6e37a1cc72de50
#
_cell.length_a   1.000
_cell.length_b   1.000
_cell.length_c   1.000
_cell.angle_alpha   90.00
_cell.angle_beta   90.00
_cell.angle_gamma   90.00
#
_symmetry.space_group_name_H-M   'P 1'
#
loop_
_entity.id
_entity.type
_entity.pdbx_description
1 polymer ?
#
loop_
_entity_poly.entity_id
_entity_poly.type
_entity_poly.pdbx_seq_one_letter_code
_entity_poly.pdbx_strand_id
1 'polypeptide(L)'
;VDNATKRQLKKKDQFVALTTSGVHWAEEHRRKTIIAAVTLVVVVLAAVGGYTFYQHRTNEADTAFGAAMQVYQTPLLNPAQPMPPGTKTFNSAKERAAAANTQFTQVANQFGLTKSGKLAEYFAGVTYMEEGQNGPAEDAFKKTGASWDSGLAALGKSSLAELYQQTNRDAQAIDLYNELAKGTAATVPPMLAQLQLAELYQSQGKTEQARQIYAIIKDKDKDSKGKPGAASQIASEKLNPRAAAAPGLQ
;
A
#
# COMPACT_ATOMS: atom_id res chain seq x y z
N VAL A 1 11.47 27.95 -58.10
CA VAL A 1 11.91 27.40 -56.81
C VAL A 1 10.67 27.05 -55.99
N ASP A 2 10.50 25.74 -55.74
CA ASP A 2 9.33 25.16 -55.09
C ASP A 2 9.11 25.73 -53.68
N ASN A 3 7.85 25.93 -53.30
CA ASN A 3 7.44 26.46 -51.98
C ASN A 3 7.94 25.63 -50.81
N ALA A 4 8.20 24.32 -51.04
CA ALA A 4 8.79 23.43 -50.05
C ALA A 4 10.26 23.78 -49.79
N THR A 5 11.03 24.08 -50.82
CA THR A 5 12.45 24.48 -50.71
C THR A 5 12.60 25.84 -50.03
N LYS A 6 11.70 26.80 -50.28
CA LYS A 6 11.67 28.10 -49.59
C LYS A 6 11.38 27.95 -48.07
N ARG A 7 10.48 27.02 -47.70
CA ARG A 7 10.17 26.73 -46.29
C ARG A 7 11.34 26.07 -45.54
N GLN A 8 12.07 25.16 -46.23
CA GLN A 8 13.26 24.53 -45.63
C GLN A 8 14.41 25.52 -45.47
N LEU A 9 14.67 26.39 -46.45
CA LEU A 9 15.66 27.45 -46.35
C LEU A 9 15.32 28.41 -45.21
N LYS A 10 14.09 28.86 -45.11
CA LYS A 10 13.65 29.75 -44.02
C LYS A 10 13.78 29.14 -42.60
N LYS A 11 13.55 27.82 -42.46
CA LYS A 11 13.78 27.10 -41.20
C LYS A 11 15.27 26.97 -40.88
N LYS A 12 16.12 26.74 -41.89
CA LYS A 12 17.55 26.65 -41.71
C LYS A 12 18.15 28.00 -41.33
N ASP A 13 17.70 29.09 -41.93
CA ASP A 13 18.14 30.47 -41.58
C ASP A 13 17.68 30.88 -40.17
N GLN A 14 16.46 30.50 -39.75
CA GLN A 14 15.97 30.74 -38.40
C GLN A 14 16.77 29.94 -37.36
N PHE A 15 17.14 28.70 -37.68
CA PHE A 15 17.93 27.87 -36.77
C PHE A 15 19.37 28.41 -36.66
N VAL A 16 19.98 28.85 -37.77
CA VAL A 16 21.31 29.48 -37.78
C VAL A 16 21.29 30.82 -37.03
N ALA A 17 20.23 31.62 -37.20
CA ALA A 17 20.09 32.90 -36.48
C ALA A 17 19.95 32.72 -34.98
N LEU A 18 19.14 31.70 -34.55
CA LEU A 18 18.98 31.37 -33.13
C LEU A 18 20.27 30.84 -32.49
N THR A 19 21.03 29.99 -33.21
CA THR A 19 22.29 29.45 -32.70
C THR A 19 23.37 30.52 -32.63
N THR A 20 23.50 31.40 -33.63
CA THR A 20 24.44 32.53 -33.61
C THR A 20 24.14 33.55 -32.52
N SER A 21 22.86 33.90 -32.33
CA SER A 21 22.46 34.81 -31.25
C SER A 21 22.72 34.21 -29.86
N GLY A 22 22.52 32.90 -29.70
CA GLY A 22 22.81 32.15 -28.45
C GLY A 22 24.31 32.12 -28.14
N VAL A 23 25.15 31.94 -29.15
CA VAL A 23 26.63 31.93 -28.99
C VAL A 23 27.13 33.32 -28.62
N HIS A 24 26.68 34.40 -29.30
CA HIS A 24 27.04 35.76 -28.96
C HIS A 24 26.62 36.17 -27.53
N TRP A 25 25.43 35.81 -27.13
CA TRP A 25 24.97 36.05 -25.75
C TRP A 25 25.83 35.29 -24.72
N ALA A 26 26.20 34.05 -25.04
CA ALA A 26 27.04 33.22 -24.17
C ALA A 26 28.48 33.78 -24.04
N GLU A 27 29.03 34.38 -25.10
CA GLU A 27 30.34 35.07 -25.07
C GLU A 27 30.30 36.34 -24.22
N GLU A 28 29.28 37.17 -24.35
CA GLU A 28 29.10 38.37 -23.53
C GLU A 28 28.89 38.04 -22.03
N HIS A 29 28.25 36.90 -21.73
CA HIS A 29 27.97 36.48 -20.39
C HIS A 29 28.77 35.25 -19.94
N ARG A 30 29.99 35.07 -20.46
CA ARG A 30 30.84 33.89 -20.30
C ARG A 30 30.90 33.35 -18.86
N ARG A 31 31.08 34.22 -17.85
CA ARG A 31 31.09 33.77 -16.44
C ARG A 31 29.75 33.17 -15.99
N LYS A 32 28.65 33.81 -16.33
CA LYS A 32 27.28 33.30 -15.96
C LYS A 32 26.97 31.99 -16.67
N THR A 33 27.36 31.88 -17.94
CA THR A 33 27.14 30.67 -18.75
C THR A 33 27.98 29.49 -18.23
N ILE A 34 29.24 29.72 -17.85
CA ILE A 34 30.10 28.69 -17.24
C ILE A 34 29.51 28.26 -15.89
N ILE A 35 29.11 29.21 -15.03
CA ILE A 35 28.49 28.88 -13.73
C ILE A 35 27.23 28.07 -13.94
N ALA A 36 26.34 28.45 -14.86
CA ALA A 36 25.12 27.73 -15.16
C ALA A 36 25.38 26.30 -15.68
N ALA A 37 26.37 26.17 -16.58
CA ALA A 37 26.80 24.85 -17.12
C ALA A 37 27.35 23.94 -16.01
N VAL A 38 28.26 24.48 -15.17
CA VAL A 38 28.82 23.71 -14.04
C VAL A 38 27.73 23.32 -13.05
N THR A 39 26.83 24.26 -12.73
CA THR A 39 25.70 23.97 -11.83
C THR A 39 24.81 22.86 -12.41
N LEU A 40 24.49 22.91 -13.70
CA LEU A 40 23.71 21.88 -14.37
C LEU A 40 24.41 20.51 -14.28
N VAL A 41 25.71 20.45 -14.56
CA VAL A 41 26.49 19.20 -14.46
C VAL A 41 26.46 18.65 -13.04
N VAL A 42 26.66 19.50 -12.03
CA VAL A 42 26.59 19.09 -10.61
C VAL A 42 25.20 18.55 -10.26
N VAL A 43 24.13 19.21 -10.68
CA VAL A 43 22.75 18.76 -10.46
C VAL A 43 22.49 17.40 -11.13
N VAL A 44 22.95 17.22 -12.37
CA VAL A 44 22.80 15.95 -13.09
C VAL A 44 23.58 14.82 -12.38
N LEU A 45 24.82 15.09 -11.98
CA LEU A 45 25.63 14.10 -11.24
C LEU A 45 25.00 13.73 -9.90
N ALA A 46 24.47 14.73 -9.17
CA ALA A 46 23.76 14.49 -7.91
C ALA A 46 22.47 13.68 -8.13
N ALA A 47 21.71 13.96 -9.20
CA ALA A 47 20.51 13.22 -9.55
C ALA A 47 20.81 11.76 -9.93
N VAL A 48 21.82 11.53 -10.76
CA VAL A 48 22.23 10.17 -11.16
C VAL A 48 22.79 9.40 -9.96
N GLY A 49 23.68 10.03 -9.17
CA GLY A 49 24.24 9.43 -7.96
C GLY A 49 23.15 9.09 -6.92
N GLY A 50 22.21 10.01 -6.70
CA GLY A 50 21.06 9.79 -5.81
C GLY A 50 20.16 8.68 -6.31
N TYR A 51 19.87 8.63 -7.60
CA TYR A 51 19.06 7.58 -8.21
C TYR A 51 19.70 6.19 -8.07
N THR A 52 20.99 6.06 -8.41
CA THR A 52 21.72 4.78 -8.30
C THR A 52 21.82 4.30 -6.85
N PHE A 53 22.09 5.23 -5.91
CA PHE A 53 22.09 4.93 -4.48
C PHE A 53 20.71 4.44 -4.00
N TYR A 54 19.63 5.14 -4.40
CA TYR A 54 18.27 4.75 -4.06
C TYR A 54 17.90 3.37 -4.62
N GLN A 55 18.28 3.08 -5.87
CA GLN A 55 18.05 1.78 -6.49
C GLN A 55 18.77 0.65 -5.75
N HIS A 56 20.02 0.88 -5.37
CA HIS A 56 20.78 -0.11 -4.60
C HIS A 56 20.12 -0.39 -3.26
N ARG A 57 19.74 0.66 -2.52
CA ARG A 57 19.01 0.55 -1.25
C ARG A 57 17.66 -0.15 -1.40
N THR A 58 16.96 0.07 -2.49
CA THR A 58 15.67 -0.60 -2.78
C THR A 58 15.88 -2.10 -3.00
N ASN A 59 16.88 -2.50 -3.80
CA ASN A 59 17.18 -3.91 -4.04
C ASN A 59 17.59 -4.65 -2.76
N GLU A 60 18.38 -4.02 -1.89
CA GLU A 60 18.72 -4.56 -0.57
C GLU A 60 17.47 -4.71 0.30
N ALA A 61 16.61 -3.71 0.33
CA ALA A 61 15.35 -3.74 1.08
C ALA A 61 14.41 -4.85 0.59
N ASP A 62 14.28 -5.02 -0.72
CA ASP A 62 13.43 -6.05 -1.33
C ASP A 62 13.93 -7.45 -0.96
N THR A 63 15.26 -7.67 -1.00
CA THR A 63 15.87 -8.94 -0.60
C THR A 63 15.66 -9.23 0.89
N ALA A 64 15.89 -8.24 1.75
CA ALA A 64 15.72 -8.39 3.19
C ALA A 64 14.24 -8.61 3.57
N PHE A 65 13.31 -7.89 2.91
CA PHE A 65 11.88 -8.08 3.09
C PHE A 65 11.44 -9.47 2.63
N GLY A 66 11.94 -9.94 1.49
CA GLY A 66 11.69 -11.30 0.99
C GLY A 66 12.13 -12.37 1.98
N ALA A 67 13.30 -12.21 2.61
CA ALA A 67 13.78 -13.13 3.66
C ALA A 67 12.85 -13.12 4.90
N ALA A 68 12.40 -11.95 5.35
CA ALA A 68 11.45 -11.84 6.45
C ALA A 68 10.10 -12.50 6.12
N MET A 69 9.61 -12.33 4.90
CA MET A 69 8.40 -12.99 4.41
C MET A 69 8.53 -14.52 4.36
N GLN A 70 9.70 -15.05 3.99
CA GLN A 70 9.95 -16.50 4.04
C GLN A 70 9.82 -17.05 5.46
N VAL A 71 10.31 -16.34 6.47
CA VAL A 71 10.14 -16.74 7.87
C VAL A 71 8.65 -16.67 8.25
N TYR A 72 7.96 -15.61 7.90
CA TYR A 72 6.53 -15.42 8.21
C TYR A 72 5.63 -16.46 7.54
N GLN A 73 5.99 -16.92 6.34
CA GLN A 73 5.27 -17.95 5.58
C GLN A 73 5.70 -19.38 5.93
N THR A 74 6.67 -19.56 6.81
CA THR A 74 7.10 -20.90 7.25
C THR A 74 5.92 -21.66 7.87
N PRO A 75 5.64 -22.89 7.46
CA PRO A 75 4.51 -23.65 7.97
C PRO A 75 4.63 -23.96 9.46
N LEU A 76 3.49 -24.16 10.10
CA LEU A 76 3.43 -24.65 11.47
C LEU A 76 3.55 -26.17 11.47
N LEU A 77 4.19 -26.71 12.52
CA LEU A 77 4.24 -28.15 12.74
C LEU A 77 2.82 -28.69 12.91
N ASN A 78 2.42 -29.61 12.05
CA ASN A 78 1.15 -30.32 12.15
C ASN A 78 1.42 -31.82 12.37
N PRO A 79 1.21 -32.34 13.58
CA PRO A 79 1.45 -33.77 13.85
C PRO A 79 0.58 -34.72 12.99
N ALA A 80 -0.57 -34.25 12.48
CA ALA A 80 -1.46 -35.04 11.63
C ALA A 80 -1.02 -35.07 10.16
N GLN A 81 -0.09 -34.21 9.75
CA GLN A 81 0.43 -34.14 8.39
C GLN A 81 1.95 -34.09 8.41
N PRO A 82 2.62 -35.25 8.42
CA PRO A 82 4.08 -35.32 8.46
C PRO A 82 4.67 -34.60 7.23
N MET A 83 5.61 -33.70 7.48
CA MET A 83 6.32 -32.97 6.44
C MET A 83 7.59 -33.71 6.02
N PRO A 84 8.12 -33.44 4.82
CA PRO A 84 9.38 -33.98 4.38
C PRO A 84 10.50 -33.72 5.40
N PRO A 85 11.43 -34.64 5.60
CA PRO A 85 12.57 -34.46 6.49
C PRO A 85 13.35 -33.19 6.12
N GLY A 86 13.72 -32.38 7.13
CA GLY A 86 14.47 -31.14 6.94
C GLY A 86 13.63 -29.91 6.61
N THR A 87 12.30 -30.02 6.50
CA THR A 87 11.42 -28.85 6.36
C THR A 87 11.45 -28.04 7.66
N LYS A 88 11.80 -26.74 7.54
CA LYS A 88 11.69 -25.82 8.69
C LYS A 88 10.22 -25.60 9.03
N THR A 89 9.90 -25.69 10.31
CA THR A 89 8.56 -25.46 10.85
C THR A 89 8.66 -24.70 12.17
N PHE A 90 7.56 -24.03 12.56
CA PHE A 90 7.40 -23.46 13.89
C PHE A 90 6.35 -24.27 14.67
N ASN A 91 6.48 -24.31 16.00
CA ASN A 91 5.53 -25.03 16.85
C ASN A 91 4.23 -24.23 17.04
N SER A 92 4.26 -22.91 16.88
CA SER A 92 3.09 -22.06 17.03
C SER A 92 3.13 -20.83 16.12
N ALA A 93 1.96 -20.25 15.84
CA ALA A 93 1.85 -19.00 15.12
C ALA A 93 2.57 -17.85 15.84
N LYS A 94 2.50 -17.82 17.17
CA LYS A 94 3.18 -16.83 17.98
C LYS A 94 4.71 -16.91 17.87
N GLU A 95 5.28 -18.11 17.89
CA GLU A 95 6.72 -18.31 17.71
C GLU A 95 7.18 -17.87 16.31
N ARG A 96 6.42 -18.22 15.28
CA ARG A 96 6.66 -17.78 13.91
C ARG A 96 6.56 -16.25 13.78
N ALA A 97 5.52 -15.65 14.37
CA ALA A 97 5.34 -14.20 14.38
C ALA A 97 6.51 -13.48 15.04
N ALA A 98 6.98 -13.95 16.20
CA ALA A 98 8.12 -13.36 16.90
C ALA A 98 9.42 -13.43 16.09
N ALA A 99 9.68 -14.57 15.44
CA ALA A 99 10.85 -14.73 14.56
C ALA A 99 10.78 -13.80 13.33
N ALA A 100 9.62 -13.67 12.70
CA ALA A 100 9.40 -12.79 11.58
C ALA A 100 9.43 -11.31 11.98
N ASN A 101 8.85 -10.96 13.14
CA ASN A 101 8.82 -9.61 13.68
C ASN A 101 10.21 -9.00 13.81
N THR A 102 11.15 -9.76 14.36
CA THR A 102 12.55 -9.33 14.48
C THR A 102 13.11 -8.88 13.13
N GLN A 103 12.85 -9.64 12.06
CA GLN A 103 13.34 -9.32 10.72
C GLN A 103 12.59 -8.15 10.10
N PHE A 104 11.25 -8.10 10.20
CA PHE A 104 10.45 -6.99 9.67
C PHE A 104 10.83 -5.68 10.34
N THR A 105 10.99 -5.66 11.66
CA THR A 105 11.42 -4.46 12.41
C THR A 105 12.81 -4.00 11.97
N GLN A 106 13.74 -4.92 11.75
CA GLN A 106 15.06 -4.59 11.23
C GLN A 106 14.98 -3.96 9.84
N VAL A 107 14.21 -4.55 8.92
CA VAL A 107 14.01 -4.02 7.56
C VAL A 107 13.34 -2.64 7.58
N ALA A 108 12.30 -2.47 8.40
CA ALA A 108 11.60 -1.19 8.56
C ALA A 108 12.55 -0.09 9.06
N ASN A 109 13.38 -0.37 10.05
CA ASN A 109 14.34 0.58 10.61
C ASN A 109 15.46 0.92 9.63
N GLN A 110 15.98 -0.08 8.92
CA GLN A 110 17.12 0.10 8.02
C GLN A 110 16.71 0.73 6.69
N PHE A 111 15.52 0.43 6.17
CA PHE A 111 15.07 0.78 4.83
C PHE A 111 13.75 1.57 4.80
N GLY A 112 13.39 2.26 5.87
CA GLY A 112 12.09 2.94 6.03
C GLY A 112 11.72 3.97 4.96
N LEU A 113 12.68 4.43 4.14
CA LEU A 113 12.42 5.30 2.99
C LEU A 113 12.07 4.54 1.71
N THR A 114 12.26 3.22 1.67
CA THR A 114 11.90 2.37 0.52
C THR A 114 10.48 1.84 0.67
N LYS A 115 9.91 1.36 -0.44
CA LYS A 115 8.59 0.73 -0.41
C LYS A 115 8.58 -0.53 0.47
N SER A 116 9.60 -1.39 0.33
CA SER A 116 9.73 -2.62 1.11
C SER A 116 9.98 -2.38 2.59
N GLY A 117 10.72 -1.30 2.95
CA GLY A 117 10.86 -0.89 4.35
C GLY A 117 9.54 -0.43 4.97
N LYS A 118 8.72 0.32 4.24
CA LYS A 118 7.37 0.71 4.70
C LYS A 118 6.42 -0.48 4.79
N LEU A 119 6.52 -1.42 3.86
CA LEU A 119 5.75 -2.66 3.91
C LEU A 119 6.19 -3.54 5.09
N ALA A 120 7.49 -3.56 5.41
CA ALA A 120 8.01 -4.23 6.59
C ALA A 120 7.48 -3.62 7.90
N GLU A 121 7.30 -2.29 7.98
CA GLU A 121 6.64 -1.63 9.13
C GLU A 121 5.19 -2.15 9.31
N TYR A 122 4.45 -2.29 8.20
CA TYR A 122 3.11 -2.88 8.25
C TYR A 122 3.12 -4.31 8.80
N PHE A 123 4.01 -5.17 8.26
CA PHE A 123 4.11 -6.56 8.70
C PHE A 123 4.69 -6.69 10.13
N ALA A 124 5.52 -5.76 10.59
CA ALA A 124 5.90 -5.67 11.98
C ALA A 124 4.67 -5.43 12.86
N GLY A 125 3.76 -4.54 12.46
CA GLY A 125 2.48 -4.33 13.15
C GLY A 125 1.63 -5.59 13.20
N VAL A 126 1.49 -6.31 12.08
CA VAL A 126 0.74 -7.59 12.01
C VAL A 126 1.34 -8.63 12.95
N THR A 127 2.64 -8.81 12.92
CA THR A 127 3.31 -9.81 13.78
C THR A 127 3.28 -9.42 15.25
N TYR A 128 3.40 -8.14 15.61
CA TYR A 128 3.16 -7.68 16.99
C TYR A 128 1.75 -8.00 17.47
N MET A 129 0.74 -7.81 16.61
CA MET A 129 -0.65 -8.13 16.94
C MET A 129 -0.82 -9.64 17.15
N GLU A 130 -0.23 -10.50 16.31
CA GLU A 130 -0.22 -11.96 16.46
C GLU A 130 0.47 -12.41 17.75
N GLU A 131 1.47 -11.67 18.21
CA GLU A 131 2.15 -11.91 19.49
C GLU A 131 1.34 -11.43 20.73
N GLY A 132 0.27 -10.65 20.50
CA GLY A 132 -0.50 -9.98 21.54
C GLY A 132 0.14 -8.69 22.06
N GLN A 133 1.11 -8.14 21.37
CA GLN A 133 1.81 -6.90 21.70
C GLN A 133 1.07 -5.68 21.11
N ASN A 134 -0.10 -5.36 21.67
CA ASN A 134 -1.02 -4.37 21.13
C ASN A 134 -0.44 -2.95 21.03
N GLY A 135 0.41 -2.52 21.98
CA GLY A 135 1.04 -1.20 21.93
C GLY A 135 1.99 -1.02 20.74
N PRO A 136 3.02 -1.87 20.59
CA PRO A 136 3.89 -1.85 19.41
C PRO A 136 3.15 -2.04 18.08
N ALA A 137 2.10 -2.88 18.04
CA ALA A 137 1.25 -3.05 16.85
C ALA A 137 0.54 -1.74 16.48
N GLU A 138 -0.03 -1.04 17.47
CA GLU A 138 -0.69 0.24 17.27
C GLU A 138 0.26 1.28 16.68
N ASP A 139 1.47 1.39 17.22
CA ASP A 139 2.48 2.33 16.75
C ASP A 139 2.91 2.04 15.31
N ALA A 140 3.13 0.78 14.97
CA ALA A 140 3.48 0.36 13.61
C ALA A 140 2.33 0.64 12.61
N PHE A 141 1.08 0.34 12.97
CA PHE A 141 -0.07 0.63 12.13
C PHE A 141 -0.34 2.13 11.98
N LYS A 142 -0.12 2.95 13.00
CA LYS A 142 -0.20 4.42 12.90
C LYS A 142 0.84 4.97 11.93
N LYS A 143 2.10 4.52 12.02
CA LYS A 143 3.15 4.91 11.08
C LYS A 143 2.81 4.50 9.64
N THR A 144 2.31 3.27 9.46
CA THR A 144 1.86 2.77 8.17
C THR A 144 0.68 3.58 7.65
N GLY A 145 -0.31 3.87 8.50
CA GLY A 145 -1.49 4.68 8.18
C GLY A 145 -1.19 6.13 7.79
N ALA A 146 -0.04 6.65 8.20
CA ALA A 146 0.48 7.97 7.81
C ALA A 146 1.34 7.93 6.52
N SER A 147 1.43 6.80 5.83
CA SER A 147 2.23 6.68 4.60
C SER A 147 1.68 7.58 3.49
N TRP A 148 2.59 8.15 2.66
CA TRP A 148 2.21 8.83 1.43
C TRP A 148 1.65 7.89 0.35
N ASP A 149 1.95 6.58 0.41
CA ASP A 149 1.33 5.56 -0.41
C ASP A 149 -0.09 5.28 0.12
N SER A 150 -1.10 5.69 -0.66
CA SER A 150 -2.50 5.58 -0.25
C SER A 150 -2.96 4.14 -0.02
N GLY A 151 -2.40 3.19 -0.77
CA GLY A 151 -2.71 1.77 -0.60
C GLY A 151 -2.18 1.24 0.73
N LEU A 152 -0.94 1.56 1.05
CA LEU A 152 -0.32 1.16 2.30
C LEU A 152 -0.96 1.89 3.50
N ALA A 153 -1.28 3.18 3.34
CA ALA A 153 -1.99 3.94 4.37
C ALA A 153 -3.36 3.33 4.70
N ALA A 154 -4.10 2.89 3.67
CA ALA A 154 -5.38 2.22 3.87
C ALA A 154 -5.24 0.88 4.60
N LEU A 155 -4.22 0.06 4.27
CA LEU A 155 -3.91 -1.17 5.00
C LEU A 155 -3.60 -0.89 6.46
N GLY A 156 -2.72 0.08 6.75
CA GLY A 156 -2.38 0.44 8.13
C GLY A 156 -3.59 0.90 8.94
N LYS A 157 -4.46 1.74 8.34
CA LYS A 157 -5.71 2.18 9.00
C LYS A 157 -6.70 1.04 9.21
N SER A 158 -6.82 0.11 8.26
CA SER A 158 -7.69 -1.06 8.40
C SER A 158 -7.25 -1.95 9.56
N SER A 159 -5.97 -2.30 9.60
CA SER A 159 -5.43 -3.12 10.70
C SER A 159 -5.44 -2.39 12.06
N LEU A 160 -5.28 -1.07 12.06
CA LEU A 160 -5.47 -0.26 13.26
C LEU A 160 -6.91 -0.30 13.77
N ALA A 161 -7.90 -0.25 12.85
CA ALA A 161 -9.31 -0.37 13.21
C ALA A 161 -9.61 -1.76 13.80
N GLU A 162 -9.07 -2.83 13.22
CA GLU A 162 -9.18 -4.19 13.76
C GLU A 162 -8.56 -4.30 15.17
N LEU A 163 -7.37 -3.73 15.38
CA LEU A 163 -6.72 -3.69 16.69
C LEU A 163 -7.58 -2.92 17.72
N TYR A 164 -8.20 -1.82 17.31
CA TYR A 164 -9.11 -1.06 18.17
C TYR A 164 -10.35 -1.87 18.56
N GLN A 165 -10.93 -2.63 17.65
CA GLN A 165 -12.02 -3.58 17.97
C GLN A 165 -11.56 -4.64 18.97
N GLN A 166 -10.43 -5.29 18.74
CA GLN A 166 -9.88 -6.32 19.63
C GLN A 166 -9.58 -5.79 21.03
N THR A 167 -9.33 -4.49 21.15
CA THR A 167 -9.02 -3.82 22.42
C THR A 167 -10.19 -3.02 23.00
N ASN A 168 -11.44 -3.28 22.53
CA ASN A 168 -12.68 -2.62 22.95
C ASN A 168 -12.67 -1.09 22.78
N ARG A 169 -11.95 -0.60 21.80
CA ARG A 169 -11.90 0.83 21.41
C ARG A 169 -12.74 1.11 20.17
N ASP A 170 -13.99 0.63 20.21
CA ASP A 170 -14.91 0.61 19.06
C ASP A 170 -15.16 1.98 18.43
N ALA A 171 -15.21 3.05 19.23
CA ALA A 171 -15.41 4.40 18.67
C ALA A 171 -14.27 4.79 17.69
N GLN A 172 -13.02 4.48 18.05
CA GLN A 172 -11.86 4.73 17.20
C GLN A 172 -11.87 3.83 15.95
N ALA A 173 -12.32 2.59 16.07
CA ALA A 173 -12.49 1.68 14.94
C ALA A 173 -13.54 2.21 13.94
N ILE A 174 -14.69 2.69 14.46
CA ILE A 174 -15.79 3.28 13.66
C ILE A 174 -15.26 4.48 12.86
N ASP A 175 -14.49 5.37 13.49
CA ASP A 175 -13.92 6.55 12.82
C ASP A 175 -13.02 6.16 11.65
N LEU A 176 -12.14 5.18 11.86
CA LEU A 176 -11.25 4.67 10.80
C LEU A 176 -12.00 3.98 9.66
N TYR A 177 -12.99 3.14 9.97
CA TYR A 177 -13.82 2.52 8.93
C TYR A 177 -14.63 3.54 8.14
N ASN A 178 -15.15 4.58 8.79
CA ASN A 178 -15.82 5.69 8.11
C ASN A 178 -14.88 6.49 7.20
N GLU A 179 -13.63 6.65 7.59
CA GLU A 179 -12.60 7.28 6.75
C GLU A 179 -12.29 6.39 5.54
N LEU A 180 -12.03 5.11 5.74
CA LEU A 180 -11.75 4.13 4.69
C LEU A 180 -12.91 3.98 3.70
N ALA A 181 -14.15 4.04 4.18
CA ALA A 181 -15.35 3.98 3.35
C ALA A 181 -15.51 5.17 2.38
N LYS A 182 -14.82 6.28 2.64
CA LYS A 182 -14.77 7.46 1.77
C LYS A 182 -13.53 7.47 0.87
N GLY A 183 -12.58 6.56 1.12
CA GLY A 183 -11.34 6.45 0.38
C GLY A 183 -11.52 5.84 -1.01
N THR A 184 -10.42 5.83 -1.77
CA THR A 184 -10.36 5.24 -3.13
C THR A 184 -9.23 4.21 -3.27
N ALA A 185 -8.61 3.80 -2.17
CA ALA A 185 -7.50 2.86 -2.20
C ALA A 185 -7.99 1.46 -2.63
N ALA A 186 -7.32 0.90 -3.64
CA ALA A 186 -7.66 -0.43 -4.15
C ALA A 186 -7.35 -1.55 -3.15
N THR A 187 -6.41 -1.33 -2.24
CA THR A 187 -6.00 -2.30 -1.20
C THR A 187 -7.07 -2.51 -0.14
N VAL A 188 -7.85 -1.46 0.17
CA VAL A 188 -9.02 -1.54 1.06
C VAL A 188 -10.18 -0.84 0.34
N PRO A 189 -10.94 -1.59 -0.47
CA PRO A 189 -12.10 -1.03 -1.18
C PRO A 189 -13.12 -0.43 -0.21
N PRO A 190 -13.77 0.70 -0.56
CA PRO A 190 -14.77 1.34 0.30
C PRO A 190 -15.90 0.41 0.77
N MET A 191 -16.33 -0.51 -0.08
CA MET A 191 -17.37 -1.49 0.27
C MET A 191 -16.90 -2.48 1.32
N LEU A 192 -15.60 -2.84 1.32
CA LEU A 192 -15.04 -3.69 2.38
C LEU A 192 -15.01 -2.96 3.73
N ALA A 193 -14.59 -1.70 3.75
CA ALA A 193 -14.61 -0.88 4.96
C ALA A 193 -16.03 -0.69 5.52
N GLN A 194 -17.02 -0.49 4.64
CA GLN A 194 -18.42 -0.44 5.04
C GLN A 194 -18.91 -1.78 5.60
N LEU A 195 -18.48 -2.91 5.03
CA LEU A 195 -18.80 -4.23 5.53
C LEU A 195 -18.28 -4.43 6.96
N GLN A 196 -17.02 -4.10 7.21
CA GLN A 196 -16.41 -4.15 8.55
C GLN A 196 -17.15 -3.26 9.55
N LEU A 197 -17.54 -2.04 9.13
CA LEU A 197 -18.33 -1.13 9.95
C LEU A 197 -19.70 -1.72 10.31
N ALA A 198 -20.39 -2.34 9.34
CA ALA A 198 -21.67 -2.98 9.58
C ALA A 198 -21.55 -4.18 10.54
N GLU A 199 -20.51 -4.99 10.39
CA GLU A 199 -20.21 -6.10 11.29
C GLU A 199 -19.91 -5.61 12.72
N LEU A 200 -19.18 -4.51 12.87
CA LEU A 200 -18.94 -3.89 14.17
C LEU A 200 -20.24 -3.39 14.81
N TYR A 201 -21.12 -2.72 14.06
CA TYR A 201 -22.43 -2.32 14.59
C TYR A 201 -23.28 -3.53 14.98
N GLN A 202 -23.23 -4.60 14.19
CA GLN A 202 -23.96 -5.84 14.50
C GLN A 202 -23.44 -6.47 15.80
N SER A 203 -22.14 -6.52 16.03
CA SER A 203 -21.53 -7.04 17.26
C SER A 203 -21.91 -6.23 18.51
N GLN A 204 -22.13 -4.91 18.34
CA GLN A 204 -22.63 -4.01 19.40
C GLN A 204 -24.16 -4.09 19.63
N GLY A 205 -24.88 -4.97 18.92
CA GLY A 205 -26.36 -5.04 18.98
C GLY A 205 -27.06 -3.87 18.26
N LYS A 206 -26.34 -3.02 17.54
CA LYS A 206 -26.88 -1.90 16.75
C LYS A 206 -27.39 -2.38 15.39
N THR A 207 -28.36 -3.34 15.44
CA THR A 207 -28.80 -4.10 14.26
C THR A 207 -29.35 -3.22 13.14
N GLU A 208 -30.09 -2.15 13.47
CA GLU A 208 -30.71 -1.29 12.47
C GLU A 208 -29.62 -0.50 11.68
N GLN A 209 -28.58 -0.01 12.35
CA GLN A 209 -27.46 0.65 11.71
C GLN A 209 -26.69 -0.30 10.79
N ALA A 210 -26.44 -1.53 11.25
CA ALA A 210 -25.80 -2.56 10.45
C ALA A 210 -26.63 -2.89 9.20
N ARG A 211 -27.96 -3.07 9.34
CA ARG A 211 -28.88 -3.37 8.22
C ARG A 211 -28.91 -2.27 7.17
N GLN A 212 -28.90 -1.01 7.59
CA GLN A 212 -28.85 0.13 6.66
C GLN A 212 -27.57 0.08 5.80
N ILE A 213 -26.41 -0.20 6.42
CA ILE A 213 -25.15 -0.28 5.69
C ILE A 213 -25.15 -1.51 4.75
N TYR A 214 -25.61 -2.67 5.20
CA TYR A 214 -25.73 -3.85 4.34
C TYR A 214 -26.64 -3.60 3.14
N ALA A 215 -27.76 -2.87 3.31
CA ALA A 215 -28.64 -2.51 2.20
C ALA A 215 -27.91 -1.62 1.17
N ILE A 216 -27.14 -0.64 1.63
CA ILE A 216 -26.33 0.23 0.75
C ILE A 216 -25.29 -0.60 -0.02
N ILE A 217 -24.57 -1.50 0.64
CA ILE A 217 -23.56 -2.36 0.01
C ILE A 217 -24.21 -3.24 -1.06
N LYS A 218 -25.33 -3.89 -0.73
CA LYS A 218 -26.08 -4.75 -1.65
C LYS A 218 -26.46 -4.03 -2.94
N ASP A 219 -26.85 -2.77 -2.86
CA ASP A 219 -27.29 -2.00 -4.02
C ASP A 219 -26.15 -1.41 -4.83
N LYS A 220 -25.03 -1.03 -4.18
CA LYS A 220 -23.93 -0.31 -4.82
C LYS A 220 -22.79 -1.20 -5.29
N ASP A 221 -22.52 -2.34 -4.64
CA ASP A 221 -21.42 -3.23 -5.01
C ASP A 221 -21.81 -4.13 -6.19
N LYS A 222 -21.68 -3.58 -7.40
CA LYS A 222 -21.97 -4.27 -8.66
C LYS A 222 -20.81 -4.07 -9.62
N ASP A 223 -20.51 -5.09 -10.42
CA ASP A 223 -19.54 -5.00 -11.50
C ASP A 223 -20.09 -4.14 -12.68
N SER A 224 -19.25 -3.92 -13.70
CA SER A 224 -19.61 -3.16 -14.91
C SER A 224 -20.78 -3.78 -15.70
N LYS A 225 -21.15 -5.04 -15.42
CA LYS A 225 -22.27 -5.79 -16.02
C LYS A 225 -23.49 -5.86 -15.10
N GLY A 226 -23.44 -5.16 -13.94
CA GLY A 226 -24.53 -5.14 -12.95
C GLY A 226 -24.63 -6.40 -12.08
N LYS A 227 -23.63 -7.30 -12.13
CA LYS A 227 -23.60 -8.48 -11.25
C LYS A 227 -23.16 -8.09 -9.84
N PRO A 228 -23.77 -8.70 -8.79
CA PRO A 228 -23.37 -8.46 -7.42
C PRO A 228 -21.89 -8.76 -7.19
N GLY A 229 -21.16 -7.83 -6.58
CA GLY A 229 -19.80 -8.02 -6.12
C GLY A 229 -19.73 -8.87 -4.85
N ALA A 230 -18.53 -9.17 -4.38
CA ALA A 230 -18.33 -10.03 -3.21
C ALA A 230 -18.94 -9.41 -1.93
N ALA A 231 -18.80 -8.12 -1.72
CA ALA A 231 -19.39 -7.44 -0.56
C ALA A 231 -20.92 -7.42 -0.63
N SER A 232 -21.52 -7.27 -1.84
CA SER A 232 -22.97 -7.35 -2.05
C SER A 232 -23.54 -8.74 -1.74
N GLN A 233 -22.79 -9.80 -2.05
CA GLN A 233 -23.20 -11.17 -1.72
C GLN A 233 -23.25 -11.38 -0.21
N ILE A 234 -22.19 -11.01 0.52
CA ILE A 234 -22.12 -11.07 1.97
C ILE A 234 -23.24 -10.24 2.62
N ALA A 235 -23.43 -9.01 2.15
CA ALA A 235 -24.48 -8.13 2.67
C ALA A 235 -25.89 -8.72 2.46
N SER A 236 -26.13 -9.38 1.33
CA SER A 236 -27.40 -10.05 1.04
C SER A 236 -27.66 -11.22 1.98
N GLU A 237 -26.62 -11.99 2.30
CA GLU A 237 -26.71 -13.10 3.28
C GLU A 237 -26.99 -12.56 4.69
N LYS A 238 -26.31 -11.50 5.12
CA LYS A 238 -26.53 -10.85 6.42
C LYS A 238 -27.91 -10.22 6.55
N LEU A 239 -28.51 -9.74 5.46
CA LEU A 239 -29.89 -9.22 5.44
C LEU A 239 -30.93 -10.32 5.49
N ASN A 240 -30.66 -11.51 4.91
CA ASN A 240 -31.59 -12.63 4.79
C ASN A 240 -30.99 -13.95 5.29
N PRO A 241 -30.66 -14.09 6.58
CA PRO A 241 -29.97 -15.27 7.10
C PRO A 241 -30.75 -16.59 6.93
N ARG A 242 -32.11 -16.53 6.76
CA ARG A 242 -32.95 -17.71 6.50
C ARG A 242 -32.82 -18.24 5.07
N ALA A 243 -32.50 -17.39 4.09
CA ALA A 243 -32.31 -17.81 2.70
C ALA A 243 -30.97 -18.57 2.49
N ALA A 244 -29.98 -18.23 3.28
CA ALA A 244 -28.65 -18.90 3.24
C ALA A 244 -28.67 -20.28 3.92
N ALA A 245 -29.62 -20.52 4.84
CA ALA A 245 -29.76 -21.78 5.59
C ALA A 245 -30.67 -22.83 4.91
N ALA A 246 -31.25 -22.52 3.75
CA ALA A 246 -32.03 -23.50 2.98
C ALA A 246 -31.05 -24.36 2.14
N PRO A 247 -30.79 -25.64 2.49
CA PRO A 247 -30.05 -26.54 1.61
C PRO A 247 -30.88 -26.68 0.33
N GLY A 248 -30.26 -26.50 -0.82
CA GLY A 248 -30.89 -26.59 -2.11
C GLY A 248 -31.62 -27.93 -2.24
N LEU A 249 -32.94 -27.87 -2.28
CA LEU A 249 -33.74 -28.92 -2.85
C LEU A 249 -33.54 -28.87 -4.36
N GLN A 250 -32.62 -29.66 -4.86
CA GLN A 250 -32.61 -30.17 -6.22
C GLN A 250 -32.58 -31.68 -6.19
#